data_92c1db4fbcb5a8b16bf79287f81905bb
#
_entry.id   92c1db4fbcb5a8b16bf79287f81905bb
#
_cell.length_a   1.000
_cell.length_b   1.000
_cell.length_c   1.000
_cell.angle_alpha   90.00
_cell.angle_beta   90.00
_cell.angle_gamma   90.00
#
_symmetry.space_group_name_H-M   'P 1'
#
loop_
_entity.id
_entity.type
_entity.pdbx_description
1 polymer ?
#
loop_
_entity_poly.entity_id
_entity_poly.type
_entity_poly.pdbx_seq_one_letter_code
_entity_poly.pdbx_strand_id
1 'polypeptide(L)'
;TKSVKTYKFETFECILVSIMCESSPINLVVIYRFCELLPSLFLPEFYKFIDSIYIDFKNLVILGDFNIHVNQLLNSSTVHFSDILSSFNLKQLVNGPTHKLGNTLDLIVANTDETDIHDINVDINTSSDHAYIFFRIGVDLKVCKKKTIVTSNYKNINLPQFKADISAKNDN
;
A
#
# COMPACT_ATOMS: atom_id res chain seq x y z
N THR A 1 2.28 2.73 12.87
CA THR A 1 3.34 1.72 12.69
C THR A 1 3.33 1.27 11.24
N LYS A 2 4.50 1.06 10.66
CA LYS A 2 4.69 0.60 9.29
C LYS A 2 5.34 -0.78 9.34
N SER A 3 4.81 -1.75 8.61
CA SER A 3 5.46 -3.04 8.38
C SER A 3 5.80 -3.19 6.91
N VAL A 4 6.91 -3.86 6.61
CA VAL A 4 7.37 -4.12 5.24
C VAL A 4 7.74 -5.60 5.14
N LYS A 5 7.20 -6.27 4.11
CA LYS A 5 7.54 -7.65 3.75
C LYS A 5 7.95 -7.70 2.29
N THR A 6 9.00 -8.42 1.97
CA THR A 6 9.47 -8.63 0.61
C THR A 6 9.25 -10.09 0.22
N TYR A 7 8.75 -10.31 -0.98
CA TYR A 7 8.53 -11.63 -1.57
C TYR A 7 9.25 -11.70 -2.91
N LYS A 8 9.82 -12.85 -3.20
CA LYS A 8 10.46 -13.13 -4.48
C LYS A 8 9.91 -14.43 -5.02
N PHE A 9 9.38 -14.36 -6.22
CA PHE A 9 8.81 -15.47 -6.97
C PHE A 9 9.68 -15.77 -8.19
N GLU A 10 9.32 -16.77 -8.96
CA GLU A 10 10.08 -17.11 -10.19
C GLU A 10 9.84 -16.08 -11.30
N THR A 11 8.61 -15.54 -11.40
CA THR A 11 8.20 -14.66 -12.50
C THR A 11 8.09 -13.19 -12.13
N PHE A 12 8.09 -12.87 -10.84
CA PHE A 12 7.99 -11.50 -10.32
C PHE A 12 8.58 -11.39 -8.93
N GLU A 13 8.79 -10.19 -8.50
CA GLU A 13 9.07 -9.86 -7.11
C GLU A 13 8.11 -8.79 -6.62
N CYS A 14 7.85 -8.74 -5.32
CA CYS A 14 7.00 -7.72 -4.76
C CYS A 14 7.37 -7.33 -3.33
N ILE A 15 6.93 -6.15 -2.96
CA ILE A 15 7.05 -5.60 -1.62
C ILE A 15 5.65 -5.29 -1.11
N LEU A 16 5.28 -5.82 0.05
CA LEU A 16 4.05 -5.47 0.75
C LEU A 16 4.37 -4.48 1.89
N VAL A 17 3.69 -3.34 1.87
CA VAL A 17 3.82 -2.27 2.86
C VAL A 17 2.48 -2.01 3.51
N SER A 18 2.35 -2.26 4.81
CA SER A 18 1.15 -1.91 5.57
C SER A 18 1.32 -0.56 6.26
N ILE A 19 0.45 0.37 5.99
CA ILE A 19 0.40 1.72 6.56
C ILE A 19 -0.79 1.78 7.52
N MET A 20 -0.52 1.98 8.80
CA MET A 20 -1.58 2.07 9.81
C MET A 20 -2.28 3.42 9.74
N CYS A 21 -3.57 3.39 9.42
CA CYS A 21 -4.48 4.51 9.46
C CYS A 21 -5.46 4.36 10.64
N GLU A 22 -6.35 5.32 10.85
CA GLU A 22 -7.22 5.34 12.04
C GLU A 22 -8.24 4.20 12.05
N SER A 23 -8.93 4.02 10.94
CA SER A 23 -10.01 3.03 10.81
C SER A 23 -9.48 1.64 10.47
N SER A 24 -8.57 1.56 9.51
CA SER A 24 -7.98 0.29 9.06
C SER A 24 -6.65 0.54 8.33
N PRO A 25 -5.72 -0.42 8.30
CA PRO A 25 -4.49 -0.28 7.55
C PRO A 25 -4.77 -0.22 6.05
N ILE A 26 -3.93 0.52 5.32
CA ILE A 26 -3.80 0.39 3.87
C ILE A 26 -2.65 -0.54 3.58
N ASN A 27 -2.88 -1.50 2.71
CA ASN A 27 -1.90 -2.49 2.33
C ASN A 27 -1.52 -2.29 0.86
N LEU A 28 -0.31 -1.79 0.64
CA LEU A 28 0.24 -1.56 -0.68
C LEU A 28 1.13 -2.73 -1.07
N VAL A 29 0.83 -3.35 -2.21
CA VAL A 29 1.69 -4.36 -2.83
C VAL A 29 2.28 -3.75 -4.09
N VAL A 30 3.59 -3.58 -4.13
CA VAL A 30 4.31 -3.11 -5.32
C VAL A 30 4.90 -4.32 -6.03
N ILE A 31 4.57 -4.51 -7.30
CA ILE A 31 4.98 -5.65 -8.13
C ILE A 31 5.89 -5.19 -9.25
N TYR A 32 6.92 -5.97 -9.52
CA TYR A 32 7.69 -5.93 -10.76
C TYR A 32 7.71 -7.32 -11.40
N ARG A 33 7.08 -7.47 -12.56
CA ARG A 33 7.08 -8.70 -13.33
C ARG A 33 8.24 -8.70 -14.32
N PHE A 34 8.98 -9.81 -14.39
CA PHE A 34 10.07 -9.98 -15.35
C PHE A 34 9.51 -10.10 -16.78
N CYS A 35 9.87 -9.15 -17.64
CA CYS A 35 9.33 -9.06 -19.01
C CYS A 35 9.78 -10.21 -19.91
N GLU A 36 10.92 -10.84 -19.63
CA GLU A 36 11.48 -11.95 -20.40
C GLU A 36 10.67 -13.24 -20.24
N LEU A 37 9.86 -13.36 -19.19
CA LEU A 37 9.09 -14.56 -18.89
C LEU A 37 7.67 -14.47 -19.48
N LEU A 38 7.16 -15.63 -19.93
CA LEU A 38 5.83 -15.70 -20.53
C LEU A 38 4.76 -15.37 -19.50
N PRO A 39 3.71 -14.59 -19.87
CA PRO A 39 2.57 -14.33 -19.00
C PRO A 39 1.89 -15.60 -18.47
N SER A 40 1.89 -16.69 -19.25
CA SER A 40 1.32 -17.98 -18.86
C SER A 40 2.01 -18.62 -17.64
N LEU A 41 3.25 -18.26 -17.35
CA LEU A 41 3.96 -18.69 -16.13
C LEU A 41 3.64 -17.75 -14.95
N PHE A 42 3.50 -16.45 -15.21
CA PHE A 42 3.19 -15.44 -14.21
C PHE A 42 1.77 -15.59 -13.64
N LEU A 43 0.77 -15.75 -14.49
CA LEU A 43 -0.63 -15.69 -14.07
C LEU A 43 -1.00 -16.72 -12.98
N PRO A 44 -0.58 -18.01 -13.08
CA PRO A 44 -0.83 -18.96 -11.99
C PRO A 44 -0.10 -18.62 -10.68
N GLU A 45 1.12 -18.07 -10.77
CA GLU A 45 1.91 -17.67 -9.61
C GLU A 45 1.32 -16.45 -8.94
N PHE A 46 0.88 -15.47 -9.73
CA PHE A 46 0.18 -14.28 -9.28
C PHE A 46 -1.15 -14.62 -8.60
N TYR A 47 -1.96 -15.53 -9.19
CA TYR A 47 -3.19 -16.00 -8.58
C TYR A 47 -2.94 -16.57 -7.18
N LYS A 48 -1.98 -17.51 -7.04
CA LYS A 48 -1.62 -18.11 -5.75
C LYS A 48 -1.15 -17.07 -4.73
N PHE A 49 -0.40 -16.09 -5.17
CA PHE A 49 0.05 -14.99 -4.31
C PHE A 49 -1.15 -14.17 -3.80
N ILE A 50 -2.03 -13.72 -4.69
CA ILE A 50 -3.21 -12.94 -4.29
C ILE A 50 -4.10 -13.76 -3.35
N ASP A 51 -4.38 -15.02 -3.68
CA ASP A 51 -5.17 -15.93 -2.84
C ASP A 51 -4.60 -16.04 -1.41
N SER A 52 -3.27 -16.09 -1.29
CA SER A 52 -2.57 -16.19 -0.01
C SER A 52 -2.66 -14.92 0.87
N ILE A 53 -2.92 -13.74 0.27
CA ILE A 53 -2.91 -12.47 1.00
C ILE A 53 -4.28 -11.81 1.07
N TYR A 54 -5.20 -12.12 0.17
CA TYR A 54 -6.45 -11.38 -0.01
C TYR A 54 -7.34 -11.38 1.24
N ILE A 55 -7.40 -12.48 1.96
CA ILE A 55 -8.22 -12.61 3.18
C ILE A 55 -7.61 -11.82 4.35
N ASP A 56 -6.28 -11.77 4.42
CA ASP A 56 -5.56 -11.18 5.54
C ASP A 56 -5.44 -9.65 5.44
N PHE A 57 -5.51 -9.10 4.23
CA PHE A 57 -5.23 -7.70 3.97
C PHE A 57 -6.44 -6.97 3.36
N LYS A 58 -7.20 -6.27 4.22
CA LYS A 58 -8.22 -5.31 3.79
C LYS A 58 -7.56 -4.07 3.17
N ASN A 59 -8.33 -3.30 2.39
CA ASN A 59 -7.85 -2.09 1.68
C ASN A 59 -6.54 -2.39 0.92
N LEU A 60 -6.58 -3.46 0.13
CA LEU A 60 -5.44 -3.91 -0.67
C LEU A 60 -5.35 -3.10 -1.96
N VAL A 61 -4.20 -2.48 -2.18
CA VAL A 61 -3.86 -1.78 -3.42
C VAL A 61 -2.61 -2.41 -4.00
N ILE A 62 -2.72 -2.94 -5.20
CA ILE A 62 -1.61 -3.59 -5.90
C ILE A 62 -1.20 -2.67 -7.05
N LEU A 63 0.07 -2.31 -7.11
CA LEU A 63 0.61 -1.40 -8.11
C LEU A 63 1.96 -1.88 -8.63
N GLY A 64 2.36 -1.38 -9.78
CA GLY A 64 3.67 -1.63 -10.35
C GLY A 64 3.63 -2.00 -11.81
N ASP A 65 4.76 -2.46 -12.31
CA ASP A 65 4.94 -2.88 -13.69
C ASP A 65 4.63 -4.37 -13.85
N PHE A 66 3.50 -4.64 -14.49
CA PHE A 66 3.03 -6.01 -14.74
C PHE A 66 3.53 -6.56 -16.07
N ASN A 67 4.07 -5.72 -16.96
CA ASN A 67 4.46 -6.13 -18.30
C ASN A 67 3.37 -6.93 -19.07
N ILE A 68 2.10 -6.73 -18.71
CA ILE A 68 0.92 -7.25 -19.42
C ILE A 68 0.26 -6.09 -20.15
N HIS A 69 0.01 -6.27 -21.44
CA HIS A 69 -0.57 -5.23 -22.30
C HIS A 69 -2.08 -5.14 -22.09
N VAL A 70 -2.54 -4.62 -20.94
CA VAL A 70 -3.95 -4.63 -20.54
C VAL A 70 -4.85 -3.82 -21.49
N ASN A 71 -4.29 -2.93 -22.30
CA ASN A 71 -5.00 -2.22 -23.36
C ASN A 71 -5.31 -3.11 -24.59
N GLN A 72 -4.73 -4.31 -24.70
CA GLN A 72 -5.00 -5.29 -25.75
C GLN A 72 -6.07 -6.28 -25.29
N LEU A 73 -7.32 -5.87 -25.30
CA LEU A 73 -8.45 -6.59 -24.70
C LEU A 73 -8.70 -8.00 -25.26
N LEU A 74 -8.28 -8.28 -26.50
CA LEU A 74 -8.42 -9.60 -27.14
C LEU A 74 -7.22 -10.51 -26.89
N ASN A 75 -6.18 -10.04 -26.24
CA ASN A 75 -5.03 -10.86 -25.90
C ASN A 75 -5.40 -11.85 -24.79
N SER A 76 -5.10 -13.13 -24.98
CA SER A 76 -5.45 -14.19 -24.03
C SER A 76 -4.88 -13.95 -22.62
N SER A 77 -3.67 -13.41 -22.53
CA SER A 77 -3.05 -13.09 -21.24
C SER A 77 -3.78 -11.94 -20.52
N THR A 78 -4.26 -10.94 -21.27
CA THR A 78 -5.07 -9.83 -20.74
C THR A 78 -6.42 -10.34 -20.23
N VAL A 79 -7.08 -11.23 -20.98
CA VAL A 79 -8.34 -11.85 -20.56
C VAL A 79 -8.13 -12.64 -19.27
N HIS A 80 -7.17 -13.55 -19.23
CA HIS A 80 -6.89 -14.35 -18.02
C HIS A 80 -6.50 -13.47 -16.82
N PHE A 81 -5.72 -12.41 -17.02
CA PHE A 81 -5.40 -11.47 -15.96
C PHE A 81 -6.65 -10.78 -15.41
N SER A 82 -7.54 -10.32 -16.30
CA SER A 82 -8.82 -9.72 -15.94
C SER A 82 -9.73 -10.70 -15.18
N ASP A 83 -9.77 -11.98 -15.58
CA ASP A 83 -10.53 -13.03 -14.90
C ASP A 83 -10.00 -13.26 -13.48
N ILE A 84 -8.66 -13.29 -13.30
CA ILE A 84 -8.04 -13.39 -11.98
C ILE A 84 -8.46 -12.20 -11.11
N LEU A 85 -8.32 -10.96 -11.61
CA LEU A 85 -8.73 -9.79 -10.85
C LEU A 85 -10.19 -9.84 -10.43
N SER A 86 -11.06 -10.21 -11.38
CA SER A 86 -12.50 -10.32 -11.15
C SER A 86 -12.87 -11.36 -10.08
N SER A 87 -12.12 -12.47 -10.00
CA SER A 87 -12.34 -13.52 -8.99
C SER A 87 -12.10 -13.05 -7.56
N PHE A 88 -11.32 -11.98 -7.38
CA PHE A 88 -11.07 -11.32 -6.11
C PHE A 88 -11.78 -9.96 -5.96
N ASN A 89 -12.76 -9.66 -6.78
CA ASN A 89 -13.43 -8.34 -6.82
C ASN A 89 -12.44 -7.16 -6.96
N LEU A 90 -11.33 -7.39 -7.65
CA LEU A 90 -10.31 -6.39 -7.94
C LEU A 90 -10.53 -5.80 -9.34
N LYS A 91 -10.22 -4.52 -9.49
CA LYS A 91 -10.31 -3.79 -10.77
C LYS A 91 -9.00 -3.09 -11.08
N GLN A 92 -8.59 -3.12 -12.33
CA GLN A 92 -7.51 -2.30 -12.85
C GLN A 92 -8.04 -0.89 -13.12
N LEU A 93 -7.36 0.16 -12.62
CA LEU A 93 -7.90 1.52 -12.56
C LEU A 93 -7.17 2.52 -13.46
N VAL A 94 -6.00 2.16 -14.02
CA VAL A 94 -5.22 3.06 -14.87
C VAL A 94 -5.81 3.13 -16.28
N ASN A 95 -6.13 4.32 -16.73
CA ASN A 95 -6.60 4.57 -18.08
C ASN A 95 -5.53 5.29 -18.91
N GLY A 96 -5.24 4.76 -20.08
CA GLY A 96 -4.25 5.32 -21.00
C GLY A 96 -2.88 4.65 -20.95
N PRO A 97 -1.99 5.02 -21.87
CA PRO A 97 -0.67 4.41 -22.00
C PRO A 97 0.25 4.82 -20.84
N THR A 98 0.95 3.86 -20.29
CA THR A 98 1.98 4.07 -19.26
C THR A 98 3.39 3.87 -19.80
N HIS A 99 3.51 3.45 -21.07
CA HIS A 99 4.78 3.26 -21.75
C HIS A 99 4.80 4.01 -23.09
N LYS A 100 5.95 4.56 -23.51
CA LYS A 100 6.11 5.36 -24.74
C LYS A 100 5.67 4.64 -26.03
N LEU A 101 5.64 3.30 -26.02
CA LEU A 101 5.11 2.51 -27.15
C LEU A 101 3.57 2.41 -27.18
N GLY A 102 2.87 3.15 -26.33
CA GLY A 102 1.40 3.17 -26.30
C GLY A 102 0.75 2.06 -25.49
N ASN A 103 1.53 1.26 -24.78
CA ASN A 103 1.04 0.17 -23.94
C ASN A 103 0.72 0.66 -22.51
N THR A 104 -0.25 -0.01 -21.87
CA THR A 104 -0.55 0.17 -20.44
C THR A 104 0.02 -1.03 -19.69
N LEU A 105 1.17 -0.86 -19.07
CA LEU A 105 1.97 -1.91 -18.40
C LEU A 105 2.04 -1.71 -16.89
N ASP A 106 2.06 -0.44 -16.47
CA ASP A 106 2.09 -0.04 -15.07
C ASP A 106 0.64 0.16 -14.60
N LEU A 107 0.25 -0.58 -13.56
CA LEU A 107 -1.13 -0.69 -13.16
C LEU A 107 -1.35 -0.24 -11.71
N ILE A 108 -2.58 0.15 -11.42
CA ILE A 108 -3.16 0.25 -10.09
C ILE A 108 -4.35 -0.67 -10.04
N VAL A 109 -4.33 -1.63 -9.15
CA VAL A 109 -5.37 -2.63 -8.97
C VAL A 109 -5.90 -2.59 -7.55
N ALA A 110 -7.20 -2.49 -7.37
CA ALA A 110 -7.83 -2.45 -6.06
C ALA A 110 -9.29 -2.90 -6.08
N ASN A 111 -9.82 -3.22 -4.91
CA ASN A 111 -11.26 -3.31 -4.69
C ASN A 111 -11.79 -1.90 -4.37
N THR A 112 -12.53 -1.31 -5.32
CA THR A 112 -13.05 0.05 -5.21
C THR A 112 -14.21 0.18 -4.22
N ASP A 113 -14.79 -0.93 -3.78
CA ASP A 113 -15.82 -0.95 -2.75
C ASP A 113 -15.21 -0.85 -1.34
N GLU A 114 -13.94 -1.22 -1.19
CA GLU A 114 -13.20 -1.20 0.08
C GLU A 114 -12.19 -0.05 0.17
N THR A 115 -11.65 0.40 -0.96
CA THR A 115 -10.57 1.39 -1.01
C THR A 115 -10.95 2.55 -1.90
N ASP A 116 -11.03 3.75 -1.31
CA ASP A 116 -11.30 4.99 -2.05
C ASP A 116 -10.03 5.45 -2.80
N ILE A 117 -9.97 5.14 -4.10
CA ILE A 117 -8.89 5.57 -5.00
C ILE A 117 -9.45 6.53 -6.04
N HIS A 118 -8.86 7.72 -6.10
CA HIS A 118 -9.30 8.79 -6.99
C HIS A 118 -8.15 9.62 -7.53
N ASP A 119 -8.45 10.56 -8.44
CA ASP A 119 -7.50 11.48 -9.08
C ASP A 119 -6.31 10.76 -9.74
N ILE A 120 -6.58 9.63 -10.41
CA ILE A 120 -5.55 8.89 -11.14
C ILE A 120 -5.16 9.68 -12.38
N ASN A 121 -3.89 10.06 -12.49
CA ASN A 121 -3.32 10.81 -13.60
C ASN A 121 -2.03 10.15 -14.08
N VAL A 122 -1.91 9.98 -15.40
CA VAL A 122 -0.74 9.40 -16.07
C VAL A 122 0.00 10.51 -16.80
N ASP A 123 1.25 10.75 -16.42
CA ASP A 123 2.13 11.73 -17.09
C ASP A 123 3.24 10.99 -17.85
N ILE A 124 3.12 11.00 -19.15
CA ILE A 124 4.08 10.36 -20.08
C ILE A 124 5.29 11.28 -20.44
N ASN A 125 5.26 12.54 -20.02
CA ASN A 125 6.34 13.49 -20.28
C ASN A 125 7.49 13.30 -19.28
N THR A 126 8.12 12.13 -19.36
CA THR A 126 9.23 11.73 -18.49
C THR A 126 10.52 11.52 -19.28
N SER A 127 11.65 11.47 -18.60
CA SER A 127 12.92 11.05 -19.19
C SER A 127 13.02 9.54 -19.40
N SER A 128 12.15 8.77 -18.73
CA SER A 128 12.02 7.32 -18.87
C SER A 128 11.11 6.94 -20.03
N ASP A 129 11.11 5.69 -20.45
CA ASP A 129 10.11 5.09 -21.33
C ASP A 129 8.80 4.75 -20.59
N HIS A 130 8.79 4.75 -19.27
CA HIS A 130 7.61 4.64 -18.42
C HIS A 130 7.08 5.99 -17.95
N ALA A 131 5.76 6.09 -17.79
CA ALA A 131 5.05 7.25 -17.26
C ALA A 131 5.15 7.33 -15.72
N TYR A 132 4.98 8.55 -15.18
CA TYR A 132 4.59 8.70 -13.77
C TYR A 132 3.09 8.51 -13.63
N ILE A 133 2.67 7.77 -12.60
CA ILE A 133 1.26 7.61 -12.25
C ILE A 133 1.05 8.22 -10.88
N PHE A 134 0.17 9.23 -10.83
CA PHE A 134 -0.23 9.90 -9.60
C PHE A 134 -1.65 9.47 -9.26
N PHE A 135 -1.93 9.24 -7.99
CA PHE A 135 -3.27 8.93 -7.51
C PHE A 135 -3.40 9.33 -6.05
N ARG A 136 -4.64 9.38 -5.56
CA ARG A 136 -4.95 9.64 -4.17
C ARG A 136 -5.68 8.45 -3.58
N ILE A 137 -5.41 8.17 -2.31
CA ILE A 137 -6.15 7.20 -1.51
C ILE A 137 -6.85 8.00 -0.40
N GLY A 138 -8.18 7.92 -0.34
CA GLY A 138 -8.97 8.45 0.75
C GLY A 138 -8.71 7.66 2.03
N VAL A 139 -8.26 8.33 3.08
CA VAL A 139 -7.97 7.70 4.37
C VAL A 139 -8.37 8.60 5.53
N ASP A 140 -8.93 8.00 6.56
CA ASP A 140 -9.12 8.67 7.84
C ASP A 140 -7.79 8.72 8.59
N LEU A 141 -7.15 9.89 8.57
CA LEU A 141 -5.91 10.10 9.31
C LEU A 141 -6.22 10.50 10.75
N LYS A 142 -5.65 9.79 11.71
CA LYS A 142 -5.62 10.28 13.09
C LYS A 142 -4.88 11.60 13.13
N VAL A 143 -5.61 12.67 13.40
CA VAL A 143 -4.98 13.89 13.87
C VAL A 143 -4.44 13.57 15.27
N CYS A 144 -3.14 13.30 15.38
CA CYS A 144 -2.49 13.14 16.67
C CYS A 144 -2.66 14.43 17.46
N LYS A 145 -3.69 14.49 18.31
CA LYS A 145 -3.82 15.58 19.28
C LYS A 145 -2.59 15.52 20.16
N LYS A 146 -1.76 16.55 20.12
CA LYS A 146 -0.62 16.69 21.04
C LYS A 146 -1.18 16.61 22.47
N LYS A 147 -0.84 15.53 23.19
CA LYS A 147 -1.18 15.41 24.59
C LYS A 147 -0.13 16.17 25.37
N THR A 148 -0.52 17.30 25.96
CA THR A 148 0.37 18.02 26.87
C THR A 148 0.45 17.18 28.15
N ILE A 149 1.61 16.62 28.42
CA ILE A 149 1.88 15.93 29.68
C ILE A 149 2.59 16.95 30.57
N VAL A 150 1.90 17.33 31.64
CA VAL A 150 2.53 18.12 32.71
C VAL A 150 3.34 17.16 33.57
N THR A 151 4.64 17.29 33.52
CA THR A 151 5.55 16.51 34.37
C THR A 151 6.13 17.39 35.45
N SER A 152 6.23 16.86 36.67
CA SER A 152 6.94 17.55 37.75
C SER A 152 8.44 17.59 37.46
N ASN A 153 9.04 18.75 37.64
CA ASN A 153 10.50 18.89 37.48
C ASN A 153 11.23 18.44 38.74
N TYR A 154 11.52 17.16 38.83
CA TYR A 154 12.19 16.56 39.99
C TYR A 154 13.65 17.01 40.18
N LYS A 155 14.27 17.66 39.17
CA LYS A 155 15.65 18.16 39.31
C LYS A 155 15.80 19.35 40.29
N ASN A 156 14.70 20.09 40.49
CA ASN A 156 14.66 21.28 41.32
C ASN A 156 13.84 21.06 42.61
N ILE A 157 13.64 19.83 43.04
CA ILE A 157 12.94 19.53 44.30
C ILE A 157 13.81 20.00 45.50
N ASN A 158 13.16 20.77 46.36
CA ASN A 158 13.72 21.08 47.69
C ASN A 158 13.56 19.85 48.58
N LEU A 159 14.62 19.01 48.63
CA LEU A 159 14.57 17.75 49.38
C LEU A 159 14.29 17.92 50.89
N PRO A 160 14.81 18.95 51.63
CA PRO A 160 14.43 19.19 53.01
C PRO A 160 12.91 19.46 53.18
N GLN A 161 12.37 20.34 52.38
CA GLN A 161 10.92 20.64 52.41
C GLN A 161 10.08 19.44 52.06
N PHE A 162 10.43 18.70 51.00
CA PHE A 162 9.73 17.50 50.57
C PHE A 162 9.69 16.42 51.68
N LYS A 163 10.78 16.22 52.39
CA LYS A 163 10.85 15.31 53.55
C LYS A 163 9.93 15.76 54.69
N ALA A 164 9.93 17.06 55.02
CA ALA A 164 9.05 17.62 56.03
C ALA A 164 7.56 17.45 55.69
N ASP A 165 7.19 17.68 54.43
CA ASP A 165 5.81 17.52 53.93
C ASP A 165 5.32 16.05 53.98
N ILE A 166 6.23 15.08 53.74
CA ILE A 166 5.90 13.66 53.88
C ILE A 166 5.70 13.28 55.35
N SER A 167 6.59 13.74 56.24
CA SER A 167 6.49 13.44 57.67
C SER A 167 5.18 14.00 58.26
N ALA A 168 4.82 15.24 57.91
CA ALA A 168 3.56 15.87 58.37
C ALA A 168 2.29 15.16 57.91
N LYS A 169 2.34 14.38 56.83
CA LYS A 169 1.21 13.58 56.33
C LYS A 169 1.05 12.22 56.98
N ASN A 170 2.08 11.72 57.65
CA ASN A 170 2.05 10.41 58.32
C ASN A 170 1.60 10.53 59.80
N ASP A 171 1.45 11.77 60.32
CA ASP A 171 1.01 12.01 61.71
C ASP A 171 -0.48 12.37 61.81
N ASN A 172 -1.26 12.16 60.77
CA ASN A 172 -2.71 12.25 60.68
C ASN A 172 -3.30 10.94 60.19
#